data_060ddbb7b05e91739f38f63c2ee66b61
#
_entry.id   060ddbb7b05e91739f38f63c2ee66b61
#
_cell.length_a   1.000
_cell.length_b   1.000
_cell.length_c   1.000
_cell.angle_alpha   90.00
_cell.angle_beta   90.00
_cell.angle_gamma   90.00
#
_symmetry.space_group_name_H-M   'P 1'
#
loop_
_entity.id
_entity.type
_entity.pdbx_description
1 polymer ?
#
loop_
_entity_poly.entity_id
_entity_poly.type
_entity_poly.pdbx_seq_one_letter_code
_entity_poly.pdbx_strand_id
1 'polypeptide(L)'
;LGFTAQDLIDHQERLEAQANEAFPYHVDVCTHTRGYVRQLIYACKTCGGGGVCMGCSVSCHSDHDLVELFHRRHFRCDCGTPNLYRHRPMTPYKQKTGYPEGAKPCSLRLHDSNKGWDIPNDENVYTKNFDGQFCVCQRGQHYDPETEKEDMFQCLVCEEWLHESCTSLYPKGATKPLISQDDFDTMICNACVRKEKTALLQAYLGQPGWLVVLPNENGWEVVGS
;
A
#
# COMPACT_ATOMS: atom_id res chain seq x y z
N LEU A 1 20.39 -21.85 -38.76
CA LEU A 1 19.03 -21.89 -38.22
C LEU A 1 18.56 -20.43 -38.12
N GLY A 2 17.75 -20.01 -39.15
CA GLY A 2 17.17 -18.66 -39.14
C GLY A 2 15.81 -18.68 -38.47
N PHE A 3 15.50 -17.66 -37.67
CA PHE A 3 14.16 -17.42 -37.14
C PHE A 3 13.29 -16.88 -38.27
N THR A 4 12.07 -17.37 -38.38
CA THR A 4 11.04 -16.82 -39.28
C THR A 4 10.41 -15.59 -38.62
N ALA A 5 9.74 -14.74 -39.43
CA ALA A 5 8.98 -13.61 -38.88
C ALA A 5 7.88 -14.08 -37.90
N GLN A 6 7.29 -15.26 -38.15
CA GLN A 6 6.30 -15.84 -37.26
C GLN A 6 6.90 -16.26 -35.93
N ASP A 7 8.11 -16.86 -35.91
CA ASP A 7 8.80 -17.22 -34.67
C ASP A 7 9.08 -15.98 -33.79
N LEU A 8 9.37 -14.83 -34.39
CA LEU A 8 9.58 -13.57 -33.67
C LEU A 8 8.29 -13.02 -33.08
N ILE A 9 7.19 -13.10 -33.83
CA ILE A 9 5.85 -12.69 -33.34
C ILE A 9 5.44 -13.57 -32.17
N ASP A 10 5.52 -14.88 -32.32
CA ASP A 10 5.16 -15.85 -31.27
C ASP A 10 6.04 -15.71 -30.02
N HIS A 11 7.31 -15.33 -30.21
CA HIS A 11 8.20 -15.03 -29.09
C HIS A 11 7.81 -13.75 -28.36
N GLN A 12 7.49 -12.69 -29.11
CA GLN A 12 7.03 -11.42 -28.56
C GLN A 12 5.72 -11.60 -27.77
N GLU A 13 4.73 -12.28 -28.34
CA GLU A 13 3.46 -12.55 -27.68
C GLU A 13 3.64 -13.35 -26.37
N ARG A 14 4.55 -14.32 -26.33
CA ARG A 14 4.89 -15.05 -25.10
C ARG A 14 5.54 -14.17 -24.04
N LEU A 15 6.46 -13.28 -24.45
CA LEU A 15 7.09 -12.33 -23.51
C LEU A 15 6.07 -11.34 -22.96
N GLU A 16 5.16 -10.85 -23.79
CA GLU A 16 4.08 -9.96 -23.36
C GLU A 16 3.10 -10.66 -22.42
N ALA A 17 2.75 -11.91 -22.69
CA ALA A 17 1.90 -12.72 -21.80
C ALA A 17 2.57 -12.96 -20.46
N GLN A 18 3.86 -13.32 -20.42
CA GLN A 18 4.63 -13.49 -19.21
C GLN A 18 4.78 -12.19 -18.42
N ALA A 19 5.03 -11.08 -19.12
CA ALA A 19 5.11 -9.76 -18.50
C ALA A 19 3.76 -9.35 -17.88
N ASN A 20 2.64 -9.59 -18.57
CA ASN A 20 1.30 -9.29 -18.08
C ASN A 20 0.88 -10.19 -16.91
N GLU A 21 1.35 -11.46 -16.87
CA GLU A 21 1.14 -12.36 -15.75
C GLU A 21 1.93 -11.92 -14.52
N ALA A 22 3.21 -11.59 -14.71
CA ALA A 22 4.08 -11.11 -13.63
C ALA A 22 3.71 -9.71 -13.16
N PHE A 23 3.16 -8.88 -14.05
CA PHE A 23 2.86 -7.48 -13.81
C PHE A 23 1.51 -7.07 -14.42
N PRO A 24 0.39 -7.45 -13.82
CA PRO A 24 -0.96 -7.25 -14.36
C PRO A 24 -1.44 -5.79 -14.29
N TYR A 25 -0.53 -4.83 -14.22
CA TYR A 25 -0.85 -3.41 -14.06
C TYR A 25 -0.62 -2.64 -15.36
N HIS A 26 -1.65 -1.97 -15.82
CA HIS A 26 -1.55 -1.05 -16.93
C HIS A 26 -0.77 0.21 -16.52
N VAL A 27 0.42 0.41 -17.11
CA VAL A 27 1.28 1.58 -16.83
C VAL A 27 0.88 2.82 -17.61
N ASP A 28 0.01 2.68 -18.60
CA ASP A 28 -0.49 3.71 -19.50
C ASP A 28 -1.85 4.30 -19.10
N VAL A 29 -2.44 3.80 -18.01
CA VAL A 29 -3.77 4.22 -17.55
C VAL A 29 -3.76 4.64 -16.09
N CYS A 30 -4.33 5.81 -15.80
CA CYS A 30 -4.60 6.23 -14.43
C CYS A 30 -5.88 5.59 -13.90
N THR A 31 -5.80 4.97 -12.72
CA THR A 31 -6.95 4.29 -12.09
C THR A 31 -7.96 5.23 -11.43
N HIS A 32 -7.71 6.53 -11.38
CA HIS A 32 -8.61 7.51 -10.75
C HIS A 32 -10.06 7.41 -11.22
N THR A 33 -10.27 7.17 -12.52
CA THR A 33 -11.60 7.04 -13.11
C THR A 33 -12.34 5.77 -12.71
N ARG A 34 -11.62 4.76 -12.17
CA ARG A 34 -12.22 3.52 -11.65
C ARG A 34 -12.80 3.70 -10.24
N GLY A 35 -12.59 4.87 -9.62
CA GLY A 35 -13.00 5.12 -8.24
C GLY A 35 -12.11 4.46 -7.21
N TYR A 36 -12.71 4.08 -6.07
CA TYR A 36 -12.01 3.42 -4.96
C TYR A 36 -11.95 1.91 -5.21
N VAL A 37 -10.76 1.43 -5.49
CA VAL A 37 -10.50 0.01 -5.83
C VAL A 37 -9.31 -0.53 -5.05
N ARG A 38 -9.22 -1.86 -4.96
CA ARG A 38 -7.99 -2.51 -4.48
C ARG A 38 -6.91 -2.40 -5.54
N GLN A 39 -5.79 -1.79 -5.19
CA GLN A 39 -4.69 -1.54 -6.12
C GLN A 39 -3.35 -1.30 -5.42
N LEU A 40 -2.26 -1.46 -6.17
CA LEU A 40 -0.91 -1.07 -5.77
C LEU A 40 -0.80 0.46 -5.77
N ILE A 41 -0.27 1.03 -4.68
CA ILE A 41 -0.14 2.47 -4.48
C ILE A 41 1.29 2.84 -4.10
N TYR A 42 1.73 3.98 -4.60
CA TYR A 42 2.98 4.63 -4.25
C TYR A 42 2.70 6.00 -3.64
N ALA A 43 3.28 6.31 -2.48
CA ALA A 43 3.22 7.65 -1.93
C ALA A 43 4.28 8.54 -2.56
N CYS A 44 3.89 9.69 -3.10
CA CYS A 44 4.83 10.62 -3.70
C CYS A 44 5.24 11.70 -2.69
N LYS A 45 6.42 11.55 -2.07
CA LYS A 45 6.99 12.52 -1.13
C LYS A 45 7.29 13.85 -1.81
N THR A 46 7.83 13.80 -3.02
CA THR A 46 8.17 15.00 -3.80
C THR A 46 6.96 15.91 -4.03
N CYS A 47 5.79 15.35 -4.30
CA CYS A 47 4.58 16.17 -4.49
C CYS A 47 3.95 16.64 -3.17
N GLY A 48 4.00 15.82 -2.13
CA GLY A 48 3.44 16.17 -0.82
C GLY A 48 2.68 15.03 -0.14
N GLY A 49 3.04 13.79 -0.44
CA GLY A 49 2.62 12.61 0.32
C GLY A 49 1.27 12.00 -0.10
N GLY A 50 0.69 12.41 -1.22
CA GLY A 50 -0.48 11.73 -1.79
C GLY A 50 -0.12 10.42 -2.46
N GLY A 51 -1.10 9.52 -2.63
CA GLY A 51 -0.92 8.20 -3.20
C GLY A 51 -1.22 8.14 -4.70
N VAL A 52 -0.34 7.58 -5.47
CA VAL A 52 -0.49 7.44 -6.92
C VAL A 52 -0.54 5.98 -7.34
N CYS A 53 -1.33 5.66 -8.35
CA CYS A 53 -1.39 4.31 -8.91
C CYS A 53 -0.13 3.97 -9.70
N MET A 54 0.04 2.69 -10.04
CA MET A 54 1.18 2.19 -10.81
C MET A 54 1.37 2.97 -12.11
N GLY A 55 0.34 3.20 -12.91
CA GLY A 55 0.46 3.97 -14.15
C GLY A 55 1.04 5.37 -13.92
N CYS A 56 0.54 6.07 -12.89
CA CYS A 56 1.03 7.40 -12.56
C CYS A 56 2.42 7.39 -11.91
N SER A 57 2.82 6.35 -11.16
CA SER A 57 4.17 6.28 -10.61
C SER A 57 5.22 6.27 -11.73
N VAL A 58 4.94 5.56 -12.81
CA VAL A 58 5.83 5.48 -13.98
C VAL A 58 5.71 6.71 -14.88
N SER A 59 4.49 7.15 -15.22
CA SER A 59 4.29 8.15 -16.28
C SER A 59 4.29 9.60 -15.80
N CYS A 60 3.89 9.84 -14.53
CA CYS A 60 3.76 11.20 -13.99
C CYS A 60 4.80 11.51 -12.89
N HIS A 61 5.36 10.49 -12.26
CA HIS A 61 6.18 10.62 -11.04
C HIS A 61 7.46 9.79 -11.08
N SER A 62 7.95 9.38 -12.25
CA SER A 62 9.13 8.51 -12.43
C SER A 62 10.43 9.05 -11.84
N ASP A 63 10.55 10.38 -11.79
CA ASP A 63 11.72 11.11 -11.26
C ASP A 63 11.49 11.64 -9.84
N HIS A 64 10.39 11.22 -9.20
CA HIS A 64 10.05 11.64 -7.84
C HIS A 64 10.47 10.61 -6.80
N ASP A 65 10.64 11.06 -5.56
CA ASP A 65 10.84 10.19 -4.39
C ASP A 65 9.52 9.49 -4.06
N LEU A 66 9.46 8.18 -4.36
CA LEU A 66 8.30 7.34 -4.21
C LEU A 66 8.51 6.30 -3.12
N VAL A 67 7.49 6.12 -2.27
CA VAL A 67 7.43 5.03 -1.29
C VAL A 67 6.40 4.02 -1.74
N GLU A 68 6.80 2.77 -1.93
CA GLU A 68 5.88 1.69 -2.23
C GLU A 68 5.01 1.36 -1.01
N LEU A 69 3.69 1.37 -1.19
CA LEU A 69 2.73 1.08 -0.12
C LEU A 69 2.05 -0.27 -0.29
N PHE A 70 2.45 -1.01 -1.33
CA PHE A 70 1.83 -2.26 -1.71
C PHE A 70 0.32 -2.11 -1.98
N HIS A 71 -0.47 -3.18 -1.85
CA HIS A 71 -1.89 -3.12 -2.13
C HIS A 71 -2.67 -2.42 -1.01
N ARG A 72 -3.49 -1.43 -1.42
CA ARG A 72 -4.54 -0.82 -0.59
C ARG A 72 -5.90 -1.27 -1.09
N ARG A 73 -6.77 -1.72 -0.18
CA ARG A 73 -8.08 -2.31 -0.55
C ARG A 73 -9.05 -1.30 -1.13
N HIS A 74 -9.00 -0.06 -0.64
CA HIS A 74 -9.94 1.00 -0.97
C HIS A 74 -9.17 2.31 -1.13
N PHE A 75 -8.69 2.56 -2.33
CA PHE A 75 -7.89 3.74 -2.62
C PHE A 75 -8.17 4.24 -4.04
N ARG A 76 -8.27 5.55 -4.20
CA ARG A 76 -8.40 6.23 -5.48
C ARG A 76 -7.13 7.03 -5.74
N CYS A 77 -6.56 6.93 -6.94
CA CYS A 77 -5.33 7.61 -7.30
C CYS A 77 -5.42 9.13 -7.10
N ASP A 78 -4.45 9.72 -6.39
CA ASP A 78 -4.42 11.16 -6.09
C ASP A 78 -3.76 12.01 -7.19
N CYS A 79 -3.15 11.41 -8.20
CA CYS A 79 -2.47 12.15 -9.26
C CYS A 79 -3.41 13.18 -9.90
N GLY A 80 -3.03 14.46 -9.87
CA GLY A 80 -3.85 15.58 -10.36
C GLY A 80 -4.97 16.04 -9.44
N THR A 81 -5.07 15.54 -8.19
CA THR A 81 -6.03 15.99 -7.18
C THR A 81 -5.38 16.84 -6.09
N PRO A 82 -6.16 17.56 -5.27
CA PRO A 82 -5.62 18.29 -4.12
C PRO A 82 -4.91 17.39 -3.10
N ASN A 83 -5.36 16.14 -2.96
CA ASN A 83 -4.81 15.15 -2.01
C ASN A 83 -3.35 14.79 -2.30
N LEU A 84 -2.91 14.88 -3.56
CA LEU A 84 -1.51 14.67 -3.93
C LEU A 84 -0.57 15.60 -3.16
N TYR A 85 -1.05 16.80 -2.83
CA TYR A 85 -0.30 17.89 -2.22
C TYR A 85 -0.63 18.12 -0.75
N ARG A 86 -1.08 17.08 -0.04
CA ARG A 86 -1.61 17.17 1.34
C ARG A 86 -0.62 17.82 2.33
N HIS A 87 0.69 17.54 2.21
CA HIS A 87 1.75 18.08 3.08
C HIS A 87 2.36 19.42 2.58
N ARG A 88 1.95 19.90 1.40
CA ARG A 88 2.44 21.21 0.95
C ARG A 88 1.84 22.34 1.81
N PRO A 89 2.64 23.37 2.15
CA PRO A 89 2.17 24.49 2.96
C PRO A 89 0.89 25.12 2.42
N MET A 90 0.03 25.57 3.32
CA MET A 90 -1.18 26.31 2.97
C MET A 90 -0.80 27.75 2.62
N THR A 91 -0.75 28.04 1.33
CA THR A 91 -0.57 29.40 0.78
C THR A 91 -1.92 30.01 0.43
N PRO A 92 -2.04 31.35 0.27
CA PRO A 92 -3.28 31.98 -0.20
C PRO A 92 -3.77 31.39 -1.53
N TYR A 93 -2.87 31.04 -2.42
CA TYR A 93 -3.19 30.40 -3.68
C TYR A 93 -3.78 29.00 -3.45
N LYS A 94 -3.12 28.17 -2.62
CA LYS A 94 -3.61 26.82 -2.27
C LYS A 94 -4.95 26.86 -1.52
N GLN A 95 -5.13 27.86 -0.64
CA GLN A 95 -6.40 28.04 0.07
C GLN A 95 -7.56 28.34 -0.88
N LYS A 96 -7.31 29.12 -1.93
CA LYS A 96 -8.31 29.48 -2.94
C LYS A 96 -8.59 28.34 -3.94
N THR A 97 -7.55 27.61 -4.36
CA THR A 97 -7.62 26.67 -5.49
C THR A 97 -7.65 25.21 -5.06
N GLY A 98 -7.22 24.88 -3.83
CA GLY A 98 -6.93 23.52 -3.36
C GLY A 98 -5.55 23.00 -3.78
N TYR A 99 -4.80 23.72 -4.62
CA TYR A 99 -3.54 23.30 -5.21
C TYR A 99 -2.39 24.25 -4.86
N PRO A 100 -1.15 23.74 -4.69
CA PRO A 100 0.02 24.59 -4.62
C PRO A 100 0.29 25.23 -5.98
N GLU A 101 1.01 26.34 -5.98
CA GLU A 101 1.49 26.96 -7.20
C GLU A 101 2.38 25.98 -7.98
N GLY A 102 2.18 25.87 -9.30
CA GLY A 102 2.91 24.93 -10.16
C GLY A 102 2.38 23.48 -10.14
N ALA A 103 1.25 23.21 -9.49
CA ALA A 103 0.60 21.90 -9.57
C ALA A 103 0.29 21.52 -11.01
N LYS A 104 0.55 20.24 -11.36
CA LYS A 104 0.31 19.70 -12.72
C LYS A 104 -0.86 18.74 -12.70
N PRO A 105 -1.67 18.72 -13.77
CA PRO A 105 -2.68 17.67 -13.95
C PRO A 105 -2.04 16.31 -14.22
N CYS A 106 -2.81 15.24 -14.06
CA CYS A 106 -2.38 13.90 -14.42
C CYS A 106 -2.21 13.78 -15.95
N SER A 107 -1.05 13.31 -16.42
CA SER A 107 -0.78 13.17 -17.86
C SER A 107 -1.53 12.00 -18.52
N LEU A 108 -1.97 11.02 -17.72
CA LEU A 108 -2.69 9.83 -18.19
C LEU A 108 -4.22 10.00 -18.25
N ARG A 109 -4.74 11.17 -17.88
CA ARG A 109 -6.17 11.45 -17.92
C ARG A 109 -6.47 12.62 -18.83
N LEU A 110 -7.55 12.49 -19.58
CA LEU A 110 -8.09 13.62 -20.35
C LEU A 110 -8.65 14.66 -19.35
N HIS A 111 -8.06 15.83 -19.35
CA HIS A 111 -8.56 16.95 -18.57
C HIS A 111 -9.53 17.78 -19.44
N ASP A 112 -10.74 17.94 -18.93
CA ASP A 112 -11.64 18.96 -19.45
C ASP A 112 -11.21 20.30 -18.88
N SER A 113 -10.54 21.10 -19.67
CA SER A 113 -10.07 22.43 -19.30
C SER A 113 -11.17 23.36 -18.78
N ASN A 114 -12.43 23.04 -19.05
CA ASN A 114 -13.59 23.80 -18.63
C ASN A 114 -14.15 23.38 -17.26
N LYS A 115 -13.75 22.21 -16.72
CA LYS A 115 -14.25 21.69 -15.42
C LYS A 115 -13.38 22.02 -14.22
N GLY A 116 -12.24 22.68 -14.42
CA GLY A 116 -11.29 22.96 -13.36
C GLY A 116 -10.53 21.70 -12.88
N TRP A 117 -9.99 21.78 -11.67
CA TRP A 117 -9.23 20.70 -11.05
C TRP A 117 -10.13 19.56 -10.54
N ASP A 118 -9.56 18.38 -10.44
CA ASP A 118 -10.26 17.24 -9.85
C ASP A 118 -10.67 17.52 -8.38
N ILE A 119 -11.77 16.93 -7.98
CA ILE A 119 -12.24 16.97 -6.59
C ILE A 119 -11.33 16.14 -5.69
N PRO A 120 -11.23 16.48 -4.39
CA PRO A 120 -10.53 15.68 -3.40
C PRO A 120 -11.05 14.23 -3.35
N ASN A 121 -10.16 13.30 -3.01
CA ASN A 121 -10.50 11.91 -2.73
C ASN A 121 -10.79 11.76 -1.22
N ASP A 122 -12.01 12.02 -0.80
CA ASP A 122 -12.38 12.15 0.62
C ASP A 122 -12.35 10.81 1.39
N GLU A 123 -12.45 9.67 0.67
CA GLU A 123 -12.43 8.34 1.28
C GLU A 123 -11.02 7.73 1.36
N ASN A 124 -10.00 8.39 0.80
CA ASN A 124 -8.63 7.94 0.93
C ASN A 124 -8.15 8.05 2.37
N VAL A 125 -7.60 6.96 2.91
CA VAL A 125 -7.01 6.92 4.24
C VAL A 125 -5.49 6.95 4.12
N TYR A 126 -4.88 7.96 4.75
CA TYR A 126 -3.43 8.15 4.75
C TYR A 126 -2.86 7.73 6.10
N THR A 127 -2.05 6.68 6.10
CA THR A 127 -1.32 6.22 7.28
C THR A 127 0.11 6.75 7.26
N LYS A 128 0.88 6.51 8.31
CA LYS A 128 2.31 6.86 8.38
C LYS A 128 3.17 6.21 7.30
N ASN A 129 2.67 5.13 6.67
CA ASN A 129 3.37 4.51 5.54
C ASN A 129 3.54 5.49 4.36
N PHE A 130 2.60 6.43 4.17
CA PHE A 130 2.72 7.48 3.15
C PHE A 130 3.89 8.43 3.41
N ASP A 131 4.40 8.47 4.63
CA ASP A 131 5.56 9.26 5.04
C ASP A 131 6.85 8.40 5.06
N GLY A 132 6.77 7.14 4.60
CA GLY A 132 7.89 6.19 4.60
C GLY A 132 8.16 5.56 5.96
N GLN A 133 7.20 5.64 6.89
CA GLN A 133 7.31 5.04 8.20
C GLN A 133 6.53 3.73 8.24
N PHE A 134 7.22 2.65 8.59
CA PHE A 134 6.63 1.31 8.67
C PHE A 134 6.86 0.74 10.06
N CYS A 135 5.95 -0.13 10.51
CA CYS A 135 5.97 -0.69 11.85
C CYS A 135 5.76 0.32 12.99
N VAL A 136 5.54 -0.19 14.19
CA VAL A 136 5.31 0.59 15.42
C VAL A 136 6.59 0.84 16.21
N CYS A 137 7.69 0.15 15.87
CA CYS A 137 8.97 0.28 16.55
C CYS A 137 9.79 1.46 15.99
N GLN A 138 10.88 1.78 16.72
CA GLN A 138 11.75 2.88 16.34
C GLN A 138 12.47 2.65 15.00
N ARG A 139 12.82 1.41 14.64
CA ARG A 139 13.40 1.08 13.32
C ARG A 139 12.46 1.46 12.18
N GLY A 140 11.17 1.22 12.34
CA GLY A 140 10.18 1.52 11.31
C GLY A 140 9.98 3.02 11.01
N GLN A 141 10.50 3.93 11.85
CA GLN A 141 10.51 5.37 11.56
C GLN A 141 11.52 5.75 10.48
N HIS A 142 12.51 4.89 10.25
CA HIS A 142 13.60 5.07 9.28
C HIS A 142 13.72 3.82 8.39
N TYR A 143 12.57 3.30 7.97
CA TYR A 143 12.54 2.10 7.13
C TYR A 143 13.26 2.34 5.79
N ASP A 144 14.15 1.43 5.46
CA ASP A 144 14.88 1.38 4.21
C ASP A 144 14.87 -0.07 3.70
N PRO A 145 14.20 -0.35 2.57
CA PRO A 145 14.08 -1.71 2.05
C PRO A 145 15.41 -2.35 1.65
N GLU A 146 16.47 -1.55 1.39
CA GLU A 146 17.78 -2.08 1.05
C GLU A 146 18.56 -2.59 2.26
N THR A 147 18.27 -2.05 3.44
CA THR A 147 18.99 -2.37 4.69
C THR A 147 18.17 -3.19 5.67
N GLU A 148 16.84 -3.24 5.53
CA GLU A 148 15.97 -4.06 6.37
C GLU A 148 16.20 -5.55 6.07
N LYS A 149 16.45 -6.33 7.12
CA LYS A 149 16.77 -7.77 7.04
C LYS A 149 15.66 -8.66 7.58
N GLU A 150 14.70 -8.07 8.24
CA GLU A 150 13.62 -8.78 8.89
C GLU A 150 12.39 -8.74 8.00
N ASP A 151 11.69 -9.86 7.89
CA ASP A 151 10.44 -9.94 7.15
C ASP A 151 9.38 -9.02 7.75
N MET A 152 8.55 -8.48 6.90
CA MET A 152 7.47 -7.59 7.29
C MET A 152 6.12 -8.14 6.85
N PHE A 153 5.14 -8.06 7.75
CA PHE A 153 3.78 -8.55 7.52
C PHE A 153 2.77 -7.41 7.52
N GLN A 154 1.90 -7.41 6.53
CA GLN A 154 0.81 -6.44 6.44
C GLN A 154 -0.41 -6.92 7.21
N CYS A 155 -0.94 -6.04 8.07
CA CYS A 155 -2.19 -6.32 8.79
C CYS A 155 -3.39 -6.29 7.85
N LEU A 156 -4.20 -7.36 7.85
CA LEU A 156 -5.42 -7.47 7.05
C LEU A 156 -6.44 -6.34 7.33
N VAL A 157 -6.48 -5.81 8.55
CA VAL A 157 -7.49 -4.81 8.95
C VAL A 157 -7.03 -3.38 8.69
N CYS A 158 -5.89 -2.96 9.23
CA CYS A 158 -5.43 -1.57 9.12
C CYS A 158 -4.43 -1.33 7.98
N GLU A 159 -4.00 -2.39 7.31
CA GLU A 159 -3.00 -2.34 6.23
C GLU A 159 -1.63 -1.75 6.64
N GLU A 160 -1.37 -1.71 7.96
CA GLU A 160 -0.08 -1.32 8.52
C GLU A 160 0.91 -2.48 8.39
N TRP A 161 2.16 -2.17 8.13
CA TRP A 161 3.24 -3.13 8.07
C TRP A 161 3.97 -3.23 9.41
N LEU A 162 4.33 -4.45 9.79
CA LEU A 162 5.00 -4.76 11.05
C LEU A 162 6.16 -5.71 10.79
N HIS A 163 7.31 -5.46 11.40
CA HIS A 163 8.39 -6.46 11.43
C HIS A 163 7.89 -7.71 12.11
N GLU A 164 8.38 -8.86 11.71
CA GLU A 164 8.02 -10.16 12.31
C GLU A 164 8.16 -10.12 13.83
N SER A 165 9.28 -9.62 14.37
CA SER A 165 9.54 -9.48 15.79
C SER A 165 8.62 -8.48 16.52
N CYS A 166 7.92 -7.62 15.79
CA CYS A 166 6.95 -6.68 16.35
C CYS A 166 5.52 -7.20 16.31
N THR A 167 5.31 -8.38 15.78
CA THR A 167 4.01 -9.06 15.74
C THR A 167 3.78 -9.90 17.01
N SER A 168 2.56 -10.44 17.15
CA SER A 168 2.24 -11.38 18.22
C SER A 168 2.80 -12.80 17.99
N LEU A 169 3.57 -12.99 16.94
CA LEU A 169 4.22 -14.27 16.65
C LEU A 169 5.31 -14.61 17.68
N TYR A 170 5.92 -13.59 18.28
CA TYR A 170 6.95 -13.79 19.31
C TYR A 170 6.39 -13.53 20.72
N PRO A 171 6.14 -14.57 21.54
CA PRO A 171 5.88 -14.41 22.95
C PRO A 171 7.04 -13.69 23.65
N LYS A 172 6.75 -12.99 24.74
CA LYS A 172 7.77 -12.26 25.50
C LYS A 172 8.91 -13.22 25.93
N GLY A 173 10.13 -12.92 25.45
CA GLY A 173 11.32 -13.72 25.75
C GLY A 173 11.51 -14.95 24.85
N ALA A 174 10.66 -15.19 23.90
CA ALA A 174 10.84 -16.27 22.91
C ALA A 174 11.89 -15.88 21.86
N THR A 175 12.67 -16.89 21.45
CA THR A 175 13.66 -16.78 20.38
C THR A 175 13.13 -17.36 19.06
N LYS A 176 11.93 -17.95 19.08
CA LYS A 176 11.27 -18.55 17.92
C LYS A 176 9.82 -18.08 17.86
N PRO A 177 9.27 -17.90 16.67
CA PRO A 177 7.86 -17.55 16.51
C PRO A 177 6.95 -18.69 16.94
N LEU A 178 5.71 -18.39 17.30
CA LEU A 178 4.65 -19.38 17.60
C LEU A 178 4.28 -20.23 16.39
N ILE A 179 4.34 -19.61 15.22
CA ILE A 179 4.00 -20.22 13.93
C ILE A 179 5.04 -19.74 12.94
N SER A 180 5.49 -20.63 12.03
CA SER A 180 6.36 -20.23 10.93
C SER A 180 5.63 -19.28 9.97
N GLN A 181 6.36 -18.37 9.35
CA GLN A 181 5.83 -17.51 8.30
C GLN A 181 5.26 -18.29 7.10
N ASP A 182 5.77 -19.50 6.87
CA ASP A 182 5.31 -20.39 5.80
C ASP A 182 3.95 -21.05 6.10
N ASP A 183 3.48 -20.95 7.36
CA ASP A 183 2.27 -21.63 7.83
C ASP A 183 1.03 -20.70 7.87
N PHE A 184 1.17 -19.42 7.45
CA PHE A 184 0.03 -18.50 7.38
C PHE A 184 0.15 -17.51 6.22
N ASP A 185 -0.98 -17.15 5.62
CA ASP A 185 -1.05 -16.22 4.49
C ASP A 185 -1.25 -14.75 4.91
N THR A 186 -1.85 -14.53 6.08
CA THR A 186 -2.22 -13.17 6.53
C THR A 186 -2.36 -13.08 8.04
N MET A 187 -2.27 -11.85 8.57
CA MET A 187 -2.40 -11.60 9.99
C MET A 187 -3.27 -10.38 10.30
N ILE A 188 -3.83 -10.35 11.50
CA ILE A 188 -4.46 -9.16 12.09
C ILE A 188 -3.59 -8.70 13.26
N CYS A 189 -3.12 -7.45 13.21
CA CYS A 189 -2.20 -6.95 14.22
C CYS A 189 -2.86 -6.76 15.59
N ASN A 190 -2.03 -6.81 16.63
CA ASN A 190 -2.45 -6.65 18.02
C ASN A 190 -3.23 -5.33 18.29
N ALA A 191 -2.85 -4.23 17.63
CA ALA A 191 -3.57 -2.96 17.77
C ALA A 191 -5.02 -3.07 17.27
N CYS A 192 -5.24 -3.72 16.14
CA CYS A 192 -6.58 -3.98 15.61
C CYS A 192 -7.36 -4.94 16.51
N VAL A 193 -6.73 -6.02 16.97
CA VAL A 193 -7.38 -6.97 17.89
C VAL A 193 -7.82 -6.28 19.17
N ARG A 194 -7.02 -5.39 19.74
CA ARG A 194 -7.39 -4.63 20.96
C ARG A 194 -8.54 -3.66 20.70
N LYS A 195 -8.53 -2.98 19.56
CA LYS A 195 -9.55 -1.99 19.20
C LYS A 195 -10.90 -2.64 18.91
N GLU A 196 -10.90 -3.72 18.15
CA GLU A 196 -12.09 -4.38 17.61
C GLU A 196 -12.27 -5.80 18.21
N LYS A 197 -11.79 -6.03 19.45
CA LYS A 197 -11.68 -7.35 20.07
C LYS A 197 -12.96 -8.17 19.93
N THR A 198 -14.10 -7.62 20.31
CA THR A 198 -15.37 -8.36 20.29
C THR A 198 -15.76 -8.79 18.88
N ALA A 199 -15.72 -7.87 17.93
CA ALA A 199 -16.09 -8.16 16.53
C ALA A 199 -15.13 -9.17 15.88
N LEU A 200 -13.82 -9.02 16.10
CA LEU A 200 -12.81 -9.92 15.53
C LEU A 200 -12.87 -11.31 16.16
N LEU A 201 -13.06 -11.42 17.48
CA LEU A 201 -13.22 -12.71 18.13
C LEU A 201 -14.51 -13.41 17.65
N GLN A 202 -15.62 -12.69 17.52
CA GLN A 202 -16.85 -13.27 16.97
C GLN A 202 -16.68 -13.75 15.51
N ALA A 203 -15.89 -13.03 14.71
CA ALA A 203 -15.68 -13.37 13.31
C ALA A 203 -14.72 -14.54 13.10
N TYR A 204 -13.68 -14.68 13.91
CA TYR A 204 -12.55 -15.56 13.62
C TYR A 204 -12.28 -16.63 14.68
N LEU A 205 -12.74 -16.48 15.93
CA LEU A 205 -12.51 -17.47 16.98
C LEU A 205 -13.24 -18.79 16.63
N GLY A 206 -12.48 -19.88 16.58
CA GLY A 206 -13.00 -21.22 16.22
C GLY A 206 -13.31 -21.40 14.74
N GLN A 207 -12.92 -20.46 13.89
CA GLN A 207 -13.02 -20.66 12.44
C GLN A 207 -11.83 -21.45 11.91
N PRO A 208 -12.06 -22.42 11.01
CA PRO A 208 -10.97 -23.18 10.41
C PRO A 208 -9.94 -22.27 9.72
N GLY A 209 -8.66 -22.55 9.95
CA GLY A 209 -7.56 -21.79 9.37
C GLY A 209 -7.23 -20.47 10.09
N TRP A 210 -7.87 -20.17 11.23
CA TRP A 210 -7.56 -19.00 12.05
C TRP A 210 -7.00 -19.37 13.41
N LEU A 211 -5.83 -18.85 13.72
CA LEU A 211 -5.24 -18.92 15.06
C LEU A 211 -5.47 -17.58 15.77
N VAL A 212 -6.07 -17.61 16.95
CA VAL A 212 -6.27 -16.42 17.77
C VAL A 212 -5.23 -16.39 18.90
N VAL A 213 -4.45 -15.32 18.96
CA VAL A 213 -3.44 -15.09 19.98
C VAL A 213 -3.84 -13.84 20.78
N LEU A 214 -4.04 -14.01 22.10
CA LEU A 214 -4.41 -12.92 22.98
C LEU A 214 -3.27 -12.60 23.97
N PRO A 215 -3.10 -11.33 24.37
CA PRO A 215 -2.16 -10.97 25.41
C PRO A 215 -2.64 -11.49 26.76
N ASN A 216 -1.72 -12.02 27.55
CA ASN A 216 -1.92 -12.37 28.96
C ASN A 216 -0.79 -11.80 29.83
N GLU A 217 -0.79 -12.11 31.14
CA GLU A 217 0.21 -11.62 32.09
C GLU A 217 1.63 -12.12 31.75
N ASN A 218 1.75 -13.29 31.14
CA ASN A 218 3.01 -13.93 30.75
C ASN A 218 3.44 -13.66 29.30
N GLY A 219 2.71 -12.82 28.56
CA GLY A 219 2.95 -12.49 27.17
C GLY A 219 1.74 -12.75 26.29
N TRP A 220 1.70 -13.90 25.60
CA TRP A 220 0.65 -14.25 24.65
C TRP A 220 0.10 -15.65 24.93
N GLU A 221 -1.18 -15.82 24.73
CA GLU A 221 -1.91 -17.07 24.87
C GLU A 221 -2.65 -17.40 23.56
N VAL A 222 -2.52 -18.65 23.10
CA VAL A 222 -3.31 -19.17 21.97
C VAL A 222 -4.69 -19.54 22.49
N VAL A 223 -5.73 -18.92 21.93
CA VAL A 223 -7.13 -19.11 22.31
C VAL A 223 -7.89 -19.68 21.13
N GLY A 224 -8.10 -20.97 21.13
CA GLY A 224 -8.84 -21.68 20.08
C GLY A 224 -8.02 -21.89 18.80
N SER A 225 -7.98 -23.10 18.35
CA SER A 225 -7.44 -23.56 17.07
C SER A 225 -8.58 -24.17 16.25
#